data_09f000f7bea463437624c4b9441d9561
#
_entry.id   09f000f7bea463437624c4b9441d9561
#
_cell.length_a   1.000
_cell.length_b   1.000
_cell.length_c   1.000
_cell.angle_alpha   90.00
_cell.angle_beta   90.00
_cell.angle_gamma   90.00
#
_symmetry.space_group_name_H-M   'P 1'
#
loop_
_entity.id
_entity.type
_entity.pdbx_description
1 polymer ?
#
loop_
_entity_poly.entity_id
_entity_poly.type
_entity_poly.pdbx_seq_one_letter_code
_entity_poly.pdbx_strand_id
1 'polypeptide(L)'
;MKLDKELEEFRDLMRRPTEFTDGFSWSSLAAAVFISLLMVPGAMYMGLVAGTSPTAAATWVTSILFLEVARRTHKTMKRAEIFVLFYLCSAALGTPFGGLLWNQFIVQSDAVYGQGWQNEFPIWFAPTDPDVLAQRTFMMKEWL
;
A
#
# COMPACT_ATOMS: atom_id res chain seq x y z
N MET A 1 -4.56 13.03 46.01
CA MET A 1 -5.16 12.33 44.88
C MET A 1 -4.24 12.61 43.69
N LYS A 2 -3.31 11.69 43.43
CA LYS A 2 -2.45 11.81 42.24
C LYS A 2 -3.35 11.49 41.03
N LEU A 3 -3.82 12.52 40.35
CA LEU A 3 -4.43 12.31 39.05
C LEU A 3 -3.38 11.59 38.19
N ASP A 4 -3.78 10.46 37.64
CA ASP A 4 -2.91 9.64 36.82
C ASP A 4 -2.31 10.47 35.70
N LYS A 5 -0.99 10.63 35.71
CA LYS A 5 -0.26 11.29 34.63
C LYS A 5 -0.63 10.68 33.28
N GLU A 6 -0.93 9.39 33.26
CA GLU A 6 -1.41 8.68 32.07
C GLU A 6 -2.74 9.24 31.55
N LEU A 7 -3.68 9.59 32.43
CA LEU A 7 -4.95 10.18 32.04
C LEU A 7 -4.79 11.59 31.44
N GLU A 8 -3.83 12.38 31.93
CA GLU A 8 -3.53 13.69 31.35
C GLU A 8 -2.87 13.56 29.98
N GLU A 9 -1.93 12.63 29.81
CA GLU A 9 -1.31 12.33 28.52
C GLU A 9 -2.33 11.81 27.51
N PHE A 10 -3.24 10.91 27.90
CA PHE A 10 -4.32 10.45 27.05
C PHE A 10 -5.31 11.58 26.70
N ARG A 11 -5.57 12.47 27.62
CA ARG A 11 -6.46 13.61 27.38
C ARG A 11 -5.89 14.60 26.38
N ASP A 12 -4.59 14.83 26.40
CA ASP A 12 -3.90 15.65 25.40
C ASP A 12 -3.83 14.98 24.03
N LEU A 13 -3.71 13.66 24.01
CA LEU A 13 -3.77 12.88 22.77
C LEU A 13 -5.16 12.92 22.12
N MET A 14 -6.23 13.03 22.91
CA MET A 14 -7.63 13.08 22.44
C MET A 14 -8.11 14.50 22.08
N ARG A 15 -7.33 15.54 22.35
CA ARG A 15 -7.67 16.90 21.91
C ARG A 15 -7.75 16.94 20.39
N ARG A 16 -8.89 17.39 19.89
CA ARG A 16 -9.07 17.64 18.47
C ARG A 16 -8.07 18.70 18.01
N PRO A 17 -7.31 18.47 16.93
CA PRO A 17 -6.46 19.50 16.38
C PRO A 17 -7.35 20.68 15.93
N THR A 18 -7.05 21.86 16.42
CA THR A 18 -7.74 23.12 16.06
C THR A 18 -7.16 23.76 14.82
N GLU A 19 -5.95 23.34 14.43
CA GLU A 19 -5.24 23.86 13.28
C GLU A 19 -4.88 22.71 12.32
N PHE A 20 -4.93 23.02 11.02
CA PHE A 20 -4.46 22.10 10.00
C PHE A 20 -2.94 22.01 10.06
N THR A 21 -2.42 20.82 10.29
CA THR A 21 -0.98 20.54 10.21
C THR A 21 -0.71 19.73 8.96
N ASP A 22 0.14 20.26 8.07
CA ASP A 22 0.58 19.54 6.88
C ASP A 22 1.41 18.32 7.29
N GLY A 23 0.98 17.18 6.78
CA GLY A 23 1.65 15.87 6.99
C GLY A 23 2.53 15.46 5.82
N PHE A 24 2.63 16.27 4.77
CA PHE A 24 3.47 15.96 3.63
C PHE A 24 4.88 16.48 3.84
N SER A 25 5.87 15.60 3.70
CA SER A 25 7.27 15.99 3.61
C SER A 25 7.98 15.15 2.54
N TRP A 26 8.94 15.74 1.83
CA TRP A 26 9.73 15.02 0.84
C TRP A 26 10.49 13.83 1.44
N SER A 27 10.88 13.93 2.70
CA SER A 27 11.51 12.82 3.40
C SER A 27 10.55 11.67 3.67
N SER A 28 9.29 11.95 4.02
CA SER A 28 8.26 10.90 4.21
C SER A 28 7.93 10.24 2.87
N LEU A 29 7.87 10.99 1.79
CA LEU A 29 7.63 10.45 0.45
C LEU A 29 8.78 9.53 0.01
N ALA A 30 10.02 9.98 0.12
CA ALA A 30 11.20 9.18 -0.23
C ALA A 30 11.26 7.89 0.59
N ALA A 31 10.92 7.97 1.86
CA ALA A 31 10.86 6.81 2.74
C ALA A 31 9.71 5.86 2.35
N ALA A 32 8.55 6.38 2.03
CA ALA A 32 7.41 5.56 1.58
C ALA A 32 7.76 4.81 0.28
N VAL A 33 8.41 5.48 -0.67
CA VAL A 33 8.88 4.86 -1.92
C VAL A 33 9.90 3.76 -1.63
N PHE A 34 10.91 4.04 -0.80
CA PHE A 34 11.93 3.06 -0.44
C PHE A 34 11.34 1.82 0.22
N ILE A 35 10.44 2.01 1.18
CA ILE A 35 9.79 0.90 1.87
C ILE A 35 8.87 0.14 0.91
N SER A 36 8.14 0.83 0.04
CA SER A 36 7.30 0.19 -0.95
C SER A 36 8.11 -0.70 -1.89
N LEU A 37 9.27 -0.26 -2.35
CA LEU A 37 10.17 -1.05 -3.20
C LEU A 37 10.65 -2.34 -2.51
N LEU A 38 10.82 -2.32 -1.19
CA LEU A 38 11.23 -3.51 -0.44
C LEU A 38 10.05 -4.40 -0.06
N MET A 39 8.95 -3.81 0.40
CA MET A 39 7.83 -4.55 0.98
C MET A 39 6.85 -5.09 -0.06
N VAL A 40 6.63 -4.36 -1.17
CA VAL A 40 5.68 -4.79 -2.20
C VAL A 40 6.08 -6.11 -2.84
N PRO A 41 7.34 -6.35 -3.27
CA PRO A 41 7.74 -7.65 -3.81
C PRO A 41 7.60 -8.77 -2.79
N GLY A 42 7.93 -8.51 -1.51
CA GLY A 42 7.76 -9.48 -0.42
C GLY A 42 6.29 -9.83 -0.17
N ALA A 43 5.42 -8.82 -0.14
CA ALA A 43 3.97 -9.02 0.02
C ALA A 43 3.36 -9.76 -1.17
N MET A 44 3.80 -9.45 -2.39
CA MET A 44 3.38 -10.17 -3.61
C MET A 44 3.79 -11.63 -3.55
N TYR A 45 5.05 -11.91 -3.21
CA TYR A 45 5.54 -13.27 -3.08
C TYR A 45 4.73 -14.07 -2.04
N MET A 46 4.50 -13.51 -0.86
CA MET A 46 3.69 -14.14 0.17
C MET A 46 2.25 -14.36 -0.28
N GLY A 47 1.66 -13.41 -0.96
CA GLY A 47 0.31 -13.53 -1.50
C GLY A 47 0.18 -14.65 -2.53
N LEU A 48 1.14 -14.78 -3.43
CA LEU A 48 1.14 -15.81 -4.48
C LEU A 48 1.47 -17.21 -3.94
N VAL A 49 2.42 -17.31 -3.01
CA VAL A 49 2.89 -18.62 -2.50
C VAL A 49 2.02 -19.12 -1.36
N ALA A 50 1.68 -18.26 -0.40
CA ALA A 50 0.93 -18.65 0.80
C ALA A 50 -0.59 -18.41 0.68
N GLY A 51 -1.03 -17.71 -0.37
CA GLY A 51 -2.45 -17.35 -0.55
C GLY A 51 -2.96 -16.38 0.52
N THR A 52 -2.06 -15.77 1.30
CA THR A 52 -2.40 -14.84 2.37
C THR A 52 -1.86 -13.46 2.08
N SER A 53 -2.66 -12.42 2.32
CA SER A 53 -2.21 -11.03 2.18
C SER A 53 -1.73 -10.53 3.54
N PRO A 54 -0.41 -10.37 3.76
CA PRO A 54 0.14 -9.86 5.01
C PRO A 54 0.01 -8.33 5.15
N THR A 55 -0.88 -7.70 4.37
CA THR A 55 -0.97 -6.25 4.23
C THR A 55 -1.07 -5.52 5.56
N ALA A 56 -1.92 -5.98 6.48
CA ALA A 56 -2.08 -5.35 7.79
C ALA A 56 -0.80 -5.46 8.63
N ALA A 57 -0.22 -6.66 8.72
CA ALA A 57 1.02 -6.87 9.48
C ALA A 57 2.19 -6.09 8.88
N ALA A 58 2.34 -6.11 7.56
CA ALA A 58 3.38 -5.37 6.85
C ALA A 58 3.25 -3.86 7.05
N THR A 59 2.05 -3.31 7.05
CA THR A 59 1.81 -1.88 7.30
C THR A 59 2.25 -1.48 8.72
N TRP A 60 1.93 -2.29 9.74
CA TRP A 60 2.36 -2.03 11.11
C TRP A 60 3.88 -2.13 11.28
N VAL A 61 4.48 -3.20 10.76
CA VAL A 61 5.94 -3.39 10.80
C VAL A 61 6.66 -2.23 10.11
N THR A 62 6.17 -1.83 8.95
CA THR A 62 6.72 -0.70 8.20
C THR A 62 6.64 0.60 8.98
N SER A 63 5.50 0.87 9.61
CA SER A 63 5.30 2.08 10.42
C SER A 63 6.23 2.12 11.63
N ILE A 64 6.39 1.00 12.33
CA ILE A 64 7.29 0.88 13.48
C ILE A 64 8.74 1.05 13.05
N LEU A 65 9.15 0.38 11.98
CA LEU A 65 10.51 0.46 11.45
C LEU A 65 10.86 1.89 11.04
N PHE A 66 9.91 2.58 10.42
CA PHE A 66 10.11 3.96 10.00
C PHE A 66 10.22 4.93 11.18
N LEU A 67 9.40 4.75 12.20
CA LEU A 67 9.51 5.51 13.45
C LEU A 67 10.87 5.30 14.11
N GLU A 68 11.39 4.07 14.12
CA GLU A 68 12.69 3.78 14.71
C GLU A 68 13.83 4.40 13.87
N VAL A 69 13.75 4.37 12.54
CA VAL A 69 14.72 5.03 11.67
C VAL A 69 14.68 6.55 11.86
N ALA A 70 13.50 7.15 11.93
CA ALA A 70 13.34 8.58 12.19
C ALA A 70 13.93 8.98 13.54
N ARG A 71 13.72 8.16 14.58
CA ARG A 71 14.29 8.35 15.90
C ARG A 71 15.81 8.31 15.89
N ARG A 72 16.41 7.37 15.16
CA ARG A 72 17.88 7.25 15.04
C ARG A 72 18.51 8.41 14.24
N THR A 73 17.77 8.97 13.30
CA THR A 73 18.22 10.14 12.51
C THR A 73 17.94 11.48 13.21
N HIS A 74 17.54 11.45 14.47
CA HIS A 74 17.18 12.65 15.25
C HIS A 74 16.11 13.54 14.61
N LYS A 75 15.30 12.99 13.72
CA LYS A 75 14.12 13.67 13.15
C LYS A 75 12.90 13.33 13.98
N THR A 76 12.32 14.33 14.63
CA THR A 76 11.00 14.20 15.24
C THR A 76 9.94 14.30 14.15
N MET A 77 9.25 13.19 13.88
CA MET A 77 8.13 13.20 12.94
C MET A 77 6.87 13.77 13.60
N LYS A 78 6.17 14.61 12.84
CA LYS A 78 4.85 15.10 13.25
C LYS A 78 3.82 13.97 13.17
N ARG A 79 2.79 14.01 14.00
CA ARG A 79 1.69 13.02 13.95
C ARG A 79 1.04 12.93 12.57
N ALA A 80 0.86 14.06 11.90
CA ALA A 80 0.32 14.11 10.55
C ALA A 80 1.22 13.40 9.52
N GLU A 81 2.54 13.49 9.64
CA GLU A 81 3.50 12.80 8.77
C GLU A 81 3.43 11.28 8.95
N ILE A 82 3.30 10.81 10.19
CA ILE A 82 3.15 9.37 10.51
C ILE A 82 1.86 8.84 9.90
N PHE A 83 0.77 9.59 10.00
CA PHE A 83 -0.52 9.23 9.43
C PHE A 83 -0.46 9.10 7.91
N VAL A 84 0.11 10.09 7.22
CA VAL A 84 0.28 10.08 5.77
C VAL A 84 1.16 8.89 5.35
N LEU A 85 2.26 8.64 6.04
CA LEU A 85 3.13 7.50 5.77
C LEU A 85 2.39 6.16 5.90
N PHE A 86 1.63 5.98 6.97
CA PHE A 86 0.84 4.78 7.21
C PHE A 86 -0.13 4.50 6.05
N TYR A 87 -0.84 5.52 5.60
CA TYR A 87 -1.77 5.38 4.47
C TYR A 87 -1.07 5.13 3.14
N LEU A 88 0.05 5.80 2.87
CA LEU A 88 0.86 5.56 1.66
C LEU A 88 1.38 4.12 1.61
N CYS A 89 1.89 3.60 2.72
CA CYS A 89 2.36 2.22 2.81
C CYS A 89 1.21 1.21 2.64
N SER A 90 0.06 1.48 3.26
CA SER A 90 -1.12 0.64 3.13
C SER A 90 -1.62 0.58 1.69
N ALA A 91 -1.70 1.74 1.03
CA ALA A 91 -2.09 1.83 -0.37
C ALA A 91 -1.10 1.08 -1.28
N ALA A 92 0.21 1.29 -1.10
CA ALA A 92 1.23 0.62 -1.88
C ALA A 92 1.19 -0.91 -1.75
N LEU A 93 0.96 -1.42 -0.53
CA LEU A 93 0.87 -2.87 -0.28
C LEU A 93 -0.44 -3.48 -0.80
N GLY A 94 -1.53 -2.73 -0.84
CA GLY A 94 -2.83 -3.18 -1.35
C GLY A 94 -2.95 -3.19 -2.88
N THR A 95 -2.24 -2.29 -3.55
CA THR A 95 -2.37 -2.07 -5.00
C THR A 95 -2.06 -3.30 -5.86
N PRO A 96 -1.02 -4.12 -5.58
CA PRO A 96 -0.70 -5.26 -6.42
C PRO A 96 -1.82 -6.31 -6.52
N PHE A 97 -2.63 -6.45 -5.45
CA PHE A 97 -3.70 -7.47 -5.40
C PHE A 97 -5.09 -6.92 -5.71
N GLY A 98 -5.28 -5.62 -5.71
CA GLY A 98 -6.56 -4.97 -6.00
C GLY A 98 -6.58 -4.21 -7.31
N GLY A 99 -5.53 -4.30 -8.13
CA GLY A 99 -5.35 -3.44 -9.29
C GLY A 99 -4.93 -4.17 -10.56
N LEU A 100 -4.29 -3.43 -11.44
CA LEU A 100 -3.92 -3.83 -12.80
C LEU A 100 -3.20 -5.18 -12.91
N LEU A 101 -2.27 -5.48 -12.00
CA LEU A 101 -1.52 -6.75 -12.01
C LEU A 101 -2.43 -7.95 -11.79
N TRP A 102 -3.38 -7.82 -10.87
CA TRP A 102 -4.33 -8.89 -10.59
C TRP A 102 -5.29 -9.11 -11.75
N ASN A 103 -5.81 -8.03 -12.32
CA ASN A 103 -6.68 -8.08 -13.48
C ASN A 103 -5.98 -8.75 -14.67
N GLN A 104 -4.73 -8.36 -14.94
CA GLN A 104 -3.92 -8.97 -15.99
C GLN A 104 -3.70 -10.47 -15.74
N PHE A 105 -3.36 -10.85 -14.52
CA PHE A 105 -3.15 -12.25 -14.14
C PHE A 105 -4.42 -13.09 -14.34
N ILE A 106 -5.58 -12.59 -13.88
CA ILE A 106 -6.84 -13.31 -14.01
C ILE A 106 -7.20 -13.52 -15.48
N VAL A 107 -7.17 -12.46 -16.28
CA VAL A 107 -7.56 -12.53 -17.71
C VAL A 107 -6.66 -13.48 -18.49
N GLN A 108 -5.39 -13.62 -18.11
CA GLN A 108 -4.42 -14.50 -18.75
C GLN A 108 -4.31 -15.87 -18.11
N SER A 109 -5.11 -16.18 -17.11
CA SER A 109 -5.05 -17.47 -16.42
C SER A 109 -5.59 -18.61 -17.31
N ASP A 110 -4.97 -19.78 -17.24
CA ASP A 110 -5.40 -20.97 -17.95
C ASP A 110 -6.83 -21.38 -17.60
N ALA A 111 -7.29 -21.06 -16.38
CA ALA A 111 -8.66 -21.31 -15.95
C ALA A 111 -9.69 -20.50 -16.75
N VAL A 112 -9.38 -19.24 -17.07
CA VAL A 112 -10.24 -18.38 -17.88
C VAL A 112 -10.21 -18.81 -19.35
N TYR A 113 -9.03 -19.15 -19.86
CA TYR A 113 -8.88 -19.66 -21.21
C TYR A 113 -9.61 -21.01 -21.39
N GLY A 114 -9.47 -21.92 -20.45
CA GLY A 114 -10.12 -23.22 -20.50
C GLY A 114 -11.65 -23.17 -20.49
N GLN A 115 -12.22 -22.10 -19.93
CA GLN A 115 -13.69 -21.89 -19.90
C GLN A 115 -14.20 -20.95 -21.01
N GLY A 116 -13.32 -20.39 -21.83
CA GLY A 116 -13.69 -19.50 -22.92
C GLY A 116 -14.18 -18.11 -22.50
N TRP A 117 -13.94 -17.71 -21.25
CA TRP A 117 -14.45 -16.45 -20.68
C TRP A 117 -13.63 -15.21 -21.06
N GLN A 118 -12.54 -15.37 -21.77
CA GLN A 118 -11.63 -14.28 -22.15
C GLN A 118 -12.30 -13.12 -22.90
N ASN A 119 -13.40 -13.39 -23.61
CA ASN A 119 -14.12 -12.39 -24.37
C ASN A 119 -15.31 -11.77 -23.59
N GLU A 120 -15.57 -12.26 -22.38
CA GLU A 120 -16.69 -11.78 -21.55
C GLU A 120 -16.26 -10.70 -20.55
N PHE A 121 -14.95 -10.44 -20.43
CA PHE A 121 -14.47 -9.37 -19.55
C PHE A 121 -14.84 -7.99 -20.10
N PRO A 122 -15.41 -7.12 -19.27
CA PRO A 122 -15.71 -5.76 -19.68
C PRO A 122 -14.43 -4.96 -19.93
N ILE A 123 -14.44 -4.05 -20.91
CA ILE A 123 -13.28 -3.25 -21.35
C ILE A 123 -12.65 -2.45 -20.18
N TRP A 124 -13.48 -2.04 -19.21
CA TRP A 124 -12.97 -1.32 -18.01
C TRP A 124 -12.17 -2.21 -17.05
N PHE A 125 -12.29 -3.53 -17.15
CA PHE A 125 -11.56 -4.47 -16.30
C PHE A 125 -10.19 -4.82 -16.90
N ALA A 126 -10.15 -5.10 -18.19
CA ALA A 126 -8.94 -5.43 -18.92
C ALA A 126 -9.09 -5.10 -20.40
N PRO A 127 -8.01 -4.72 -21.10
CA PRO A 127 -8.03 -4.56 -22.55
C PRO A 127 -8.36 -5.91 -23.23
N THR A 128 -9.12 -5.83 -24.30
CA THR A 128 -9.55 -7.02 -25.08
C THR A 128 -8.64 -7.34 -26.25
N ASP A 129 -7.65 -6.49 -26.52
CA ASP A 129 -6.72 -6.67 -27.61
C ASP A 129 -5.76 -7.83 -27.32
N PRO A 130 -5.74 -8.90 -28.15
CA PRO A 130 -4.90 -10.06 -27.92
C PRO A 130 -3.40 -9.75 -27.95
N ASP A 131 -2.96 -8.74 -28.72
CA ASP A 131 -1.55 -8.33 -28.80
C ASP A 131 -1.11 -7.65 -27.51
N VAL A 132 -1.99 -6.89 -26.88
CA VAL A 132 -1.75 -6.26 -25.58
C VAL A 132 -1.70 -7.31 -24.46
N LEU A 133 -2.60 -8.27 -24.49
CA LEU A 133 -2.63 -9.36 -23.51
C LEU A 133 -1.40 -10.28 -23.64
N ALA A 134 -0.92 -10.52 -24.84
CA ALA A 134 0.25 -11.37 -25.09
C ALA A 134 1.55 -10.80 -24.50
N GLN A 135 1.66 -9.49 -24.38
CA GLN A 135 2.88 -8.85 -23.87
C GLN A 135 3.07 -8.98 -22.35
N ARG A 136 2.06 -9.40 -21.61
CA ARG A 136 2.10 -9.65 -20.17
C ARG A 136 2.70 -8.50 -19.33
N THR A 137 2.46 -7.26 -19.76
CA THR A 137 2.88 -6.05 -19.06
C THR A 137 1.72 -5.09 -18.93
N PHE A 138 1.64 -4.40 -17.80
CA PHE A 138 0.65 -3.35 -17.55
C PHE A 138 1.16 -1.94 -17.90
N MET A 139 2.40 -1.83 -18.35
CA MET A 139 3.02 -0.54 -18.71
C MET A 139 2.67 -0.07 -20.13
N MET A 140 1.58 -0.56 -20.66
CA MET A 140 1.06 -0.15 -21.96
C MET A 140 -0.05 0.87 -21.79
N LYS A 141 -0.22 1.72 -22.81
CA LYS A 141 -1.21 2.79 -22.81
C LYS A 141 -2.65 2.28 -22.65
N GLU A 142 -2.91 1.09 -23.15
CA GLU A 142 -4.21 0.43 -23.12
C GLU A 142 -4.61 -0.04 -21.73
N TRP A 143 -3.65 -0.18 -20.80
CA TRP A 143 -3.89 -0.49 -19.39
C TRP A 143 -4.06 0.75 -18.49
N LEU A 144 -3.70 1.93 -18.99
CA LEU A 144 -3.77 3.20 -18.27
C LEU A 144 -5.02 3.99 -18.64
#